data_d86e82784d806f18a8df6a0233d80127
#
_entry.id   d86e82784d806f18a8df6a0233d80127
#
_cell.length_a   1.000
_cell.length_b   1.000
_cell.length_c   1.000
_cell.angle_alpha   90.00
_cell.angle_beta   90.00
_cell.angle_gamma   90.00
#
_symmetry.space_group_name_H-M   'P 1'
#
loop_
_entity.id
_entity.type
_entity.pdbx_description
1 polymer ?
#
loop_
_entity_poly.entity_id
_entity_poly.type
_entity_poly.pdbx_seq_one_letter_code
_entity_poly.pdbx_strand_id
1 'polypeptide(L)'
;MDDEELIKEFIRAERRENGIEITVCEIEWPTPSEPVSHWTVVTQLPLDPSEAQIDTAVRAVLVDSRFFGVCATCRERNPNGWMHDDTVCQGCSGAVY
;
A
#
# COMPACT_ATOMS: atom_id res chain seq x y z
N MET A 1 2.38 -4.22 -10.36
CA MET A 1 2.75 -5.22 -9.33
C MET A 1 1.52 -6.03 -8.97
N ASP A 2 1.67 -7.30 -8.71
CA ASP A 2 0.54 -8.08 -8.23
C ASP A 2 0.27 -7.81 -6.74
N ASP A 3 -0.90 -8.27 -6.27
CA ASP A 3 -1.33 -7.98 -4.90
C ASP A 3 -0.40 -8.59 -3.85
N GLU A 4 0.15 -9.76 -4.09
CA GLU A 4 1.04 -10.41 -3.13
C GLU A 4 2.37 -9.67 -3.01
N GLU A 5 2.89 -9.13 -4.10
CA GLU A 5 4.08 -8.31 -4.07
C GLU A 5 3.84 -6.99 -3.33
N LEU A 6 2.68 -6.37 -3.52
CA LEU A 6 2.31 -5.15 -2.82
C LEU A 6 2.21 -5.39 -1.30
N ILE A 7 1.60 -6.49 -0.91
CA ILE A 7 1.52 -6.86 0.50
C ILE A 7 2.91 -7.02 1.08
N LYS A 8 3.76 -7.75 0.38
CA LYS A 8 5.12 -8.05 0.86
C LYS A 8 5.97 -6.78 1.03
N GLU A 9 5.86 -5.84 0.12
CA GLU A 9 6.73 -4.67 0.08
C GLU A 9 6.16 -3.43 0.79
N PHE A 10 4.83 -3.26 0.80
CA PHE A 10 4.21 -2.02 1.25
C PHE A 10 3.31 -2.17 2.47
N ILE A 11 3.05 -3.37 2.93
CA ILE A 11 2.20 -3.60 4.10
C ILE A 11 2.95 -4.48 5.09
N ARG A 12 2.91 -4.09 6.36
CA ARG A 12 3.54 -4.86 7.44
C ARG A 12 2.57 -5.13 8.56
N ALA A 13 2.69 -6.31 9.14
CA ALA A 13 2.03 -6.67 10.40
C ALA A 13 3.13 -6.77 11.46
N GLU A 14 3.21 -5.79 12.35
CA GLU A 14 4.25 -5.73 13.36
C GLU A 14 3.71 -6.05 14.75
N ARG A 15 4.33 -7.00 15.43
CA ARG A 15 3.92 -7.37 16.78
C ARG A 15 4.38 -6.31 17.78
N ARG A 16 3.42 -5.86 18.59
CA ARG A 16 3.65 -4.91 19.69
C ARG A 16 3.15 -5.49 20.99
N GLU A 17 3.42 -4.80 22.12
CA GLU A 17 2.98 -5.27 23.44
C GLU A 17 1.47 -5.46 23.54
N ASN A 18 0.71 -4.58 22.90
CA ASN A 18 -0.76 -4.56 22.98
C ASN A 18 -1.45 -5.25 21.81
N GLY A 19 -0.72 -5.95 20.94
CA GLY A 19 -1.30 -6.61 19.78
C GLY A 19 -0.42 -6.50 18.56
N ILE A 20 -1.04 -6.49 17.38
CA ILE A 20 -0.33 -6.37 16.10
C ILE A 20 -0.79 -5.09 15.41
N GLU A 21 0.18 -4.27 14.99
CA GLU A 21 -0.08 -3.08 14.20
C GLU A 21 0.03 -3.42 12.72
N ILE A 22 -0.97 -3.02 11.94
CA ILE A 22 -0.92 -3.11 10.49
C ILE A 22 -0.49 -1.75 9.97
N THR A 23 0.67 -1.70 9.29
CA THR A 23 1.25 -0.48 8.77
C THR A 23 1.34 -0.54 7.25
N VAL A 24 1.25 0.62 6.61
CA VAL A 24 1.41 0.74 5.16
C VAL A 24 2.51 1.74 4.86
N CYS A 25 3.31 1.43 3.84
CA CYS A 25 4.32 2.35 3.33
C CYS A 25 3.67 3.33 2.35
N GLU A 26 3.67 4.60 2.71
CA GLU A 26 3.19 5.66 1.83
C GLU A 26 4.39 6.34 1.16
N ILE A 27 4.25 6.63 -0.13
CA ILE A 27 5.29 7.27 -0.92
C ILE A 27 4.84 8.68 -1.24
N GLU A 28 5.64 9.66 -0.85
CA GLU A 28 5.38 11.06 -1.16
C GLU A 28 6.49 11.61 -2.05
N TRP A 29 6.14 12.57 -2.87
CA TRP A 29 7.06 13.23 -3.78
C TRP A 29 7.17 14.70 -3.42
N PRO A 30 7.98 15.06 -2.39
CA PRO A 30 8.19 16.47 -2.05
C PRO A 30 8.87 17.24 -3.19
N THR A 31 9.66 16.54 -4.00
CA THR A 31 10.19 17.05 -5.26
C THR A 31 9.95 16.01 -6.38
N PRO A 32 9.88 16.44 -7.65
CA PRO A 32 9.60 15.50 -8.74
C PRO A 32 10.64 14.38 -8.92
N SER A 33 11.84 14.55 -8.40
CA SER A 33 12.93 13.60 -8.59
C SER A 33 13.27 12.77 -7.36
N GLU A 34 12.72 13.09 -6.20
CA GLU A 34 13.08 12.42 -4.94
C GLU A 34 11.85 11.93 -4.18
N PRO A 35 11.52 10.64 -4.29
CA PRO A 35 10.44 10.07 -3.48
C PRO A 35 10.90 9.88 -2.04
N VAL A 36 9.99 10.08 -1.11
CA VAL A 36 10.20 9.80 0.31
C VAL A 36 9.13 8.81 0.75
N SER A 37 9.54 7.76 1.43
CA SER A 37 8.61 6.77 1.96
C SER A 37 8.52 6.87 3.48
N HIS A 38 7.33 6.64 4.02
CA HIS A 38 7.13 6.54 5.45
C HIS A 38 6.06 5.48 5.76
N TRP A 39 6.12 4.94 6.99
CA TRP A 39 5.22 3.90 7.44
C TRP A 39 4.15 4.49 8.34
N THR A 40 2.90 4.25 7.99
CA THR A 40 1.74 4.77 8.72
C THR A 40 0.97 3.62 9.34
N VAL A 41 0.62 3.72 10.63
CA VAL A 41 -0.23 2.74 11.28
C VAL A 41 -1.67 2.93 10.80
N VAL A 42 -2.25 1.90 10.22
CA VAL A 42 -3.60 1.94 9.66
C VAL A 42 -4.61 1.40 10.66
N THR A 43 -4.28 0.27 11.27
CA THR A 43 -5.16 -0.37 12.23
C THR A 43 -4.33 -1.22 13.20
N GLN A 44 -4.98 -1.61 14.29
CA GLN A 44 -4.35 -2.42 15.31
C GLN A 44 -5.26 -3.60 15.65
N LEU A 45 -4.68 -4.79 15.73
CA LEU A 45 -5.40 -6.00 16.10
C LEU A 45 -5.14 -6.33 17.57
N PRO A 46 -6.08 -7.00 18.26
CA PRO A 46 -5.88 -7.40 19.65
C PRO A 46 -4.75 -8.42 19.78
N LEU A 47 -4.37 -8.74 21.01
CA LEU A 47 -3.39 -9.77 21.28
C LEU A 47 -3.84 -11.11 20.70
N ASP A 48 -2.87 -11.86 20.16
CA ASP A 48 -3.08 -13.21 19.61
C ASP A 48 -4.16 -13.31 18.52
N PRO A 49 -4.13 -12.41 17.49
CA PRO A 49 -5.03 -12.59 16.37
C PRO A 49 -4.67 -13.84 15.58
N SER A 50 -5.66 -14.47 14.95
CA SER A 50 -5.41 -15.60 14.05
C SER A 50 -4.75 -15.11 12.75
N GLU A 51 -4.12 -16.03 12.02
CA GLU A 51 -3.57 -15.69 10.70
C GLU A 51 -4.64 -15.16 9.75
N ALA A 52 -5.86 -15.71 9.84
CA ALA A 52 -6.98 -15.23 9.04
C ALA A 52 -7.36 -13.79 9.38
N GLN A 53 -7.31 -13.41 10.65
CA GLN A 53 -7.58 -12.03 11.07
C GLN A 53 -6.51 -11.08 10.56
N ILE A 54 -5.25 -11.48 10.62
CA ILE A 54 -4.14 -10.69 10.10
C ILE A 54 -4.28 -10.52 8.58
N ASP A 55 -4.53 -11.61 7.87
CA ASP A 55 -4.70 -11.58 6.41
C ASP A 55 -5.88 -10.68 6.00
N THR A 56 -7.00 -10.79 6.69
CA THR A 56 -8.17 -9.95 6.42
C THR A 56 -7.83 -8.47 6.62
N ALA A 57 -7.12 -8.11 7.68
CA ALA A 57 -6.74 -6.73 7.95
C ALA A 57 -5.76 -6.21 6.89
N VAL A 58 -4.78 -7.02 6.50
CA VAL A 58 -3.81 -6.66 5.46
C VAL A 58 -4.50 -6.42 4.12
N ARG A 59 -5.41 -7.31 3.73
CA ARG A 59 -6.14 -7.18 2.47
C ARG A 59 -7.12 -6.00 2.48
N ALA A 60 -7.67 -5.65 3.64
CA ALA A 60 -8.49 -4.45 3.77
C ALA A 60 -7.69 -3.18 3.48
N VAL A 61 -6.42 -3.12 3.91
CA VAL A 61 -5.51 -2.02 3.58
C VAL A 61 -5.21 -2.00 2.09
N LEU A 62 -4.98 -3.17 1.49
CA LEU A 62 -4.65 -3.28 0.07
C LEU A 62 -5.74 -2.72 -0.84
N VAL A 63 -7.00 -2.90 -0.47
CA VAL A 63 -8.13 -2.39 -1.28
C VAL A 63 -8.59 -0.99 -0.85
N ASP A 64 -7.92 -0.39 0.11
CA ASP A 64 -8.26 0.95 0.60
C ASP A 64 -7.73 2.00 -0.38
N SER A 65 -8.63 2.78 -0.96
CA SER A 65 -8.28 3.80 -1.96
C SER A 65 -7.42 4.94 -1.40
N ARG A 66 -7.31 5.06 -0.09
CA ARG A 66 -6.42 6.05 0.53
C ARG A 66 -4.95 5.70 0.31
N PHE A 67 -4.62 4.43 0.09
CA PHE A 67 -3.25 3.94 0.01
C PHE A 67 -2.89 3.34 -1.34
N PHE A 68 -3.85 2.71 -2.02
CA PHE A 68 -3.61 2.03 -3.29
C PHE A 68 -4.68 2.38 -4.30
N GLY A 69 -4.28 2.44 -5.57
CA GLY A 69 -5.20 2.65 -6.66
C GLY A 69 -4.98 1.63 -7.77
N VAL A 70 -6.01 1.40 -8.58
CA VAL A 70 -5.93 0.50 -9.73
C VAL A 70 -5.80 1.35 -11.00
N CYS A 71 -4.73 1.08 -11.78
CA CYS A 71 -4.50 1.77 -13.03
C CYS A 71 -5.61 1.43 -14.04
N ALA A 72 -6.20 2.46 -14.63
CA ALA A 72 -7.26 2.27 -15.64
C ALA A 72 -6.74 1.66 -16.94
N THR A 73 -5.44 1.77 -17.21
CA THR A 73 -4.83 1.27 -18.43
C THR A 73 -4.39 -0.17 -18.32
N CYS A 74 -3.50 -0.49 -17.36
CA CYS A 74 -2.99 -1.85 -17.19
C CYS A 74 -3.79 -2.68 -16.18
N ARG A 75 -4.67 -2.04 -15.44
CA ARG A 75 -5.53 -2.64 -14.42
C ARG A 75 -4.80 -3.27 -13.25
N GLU A 76 -3.54 -2.92 -13.06
CA GLU A 76 -2.77 -3.35 -11.92
C GLU A 76 -2.94 -2.39 -10.75
N ARG A 77 -2.94 -2.94 -9.54
CA ARG A 77 -2.97 -2.12 -8.33
C ARG A 77 -1.57 -1.59 -8.05
N ASN A 78 -1.50 -0.31 -7.64
CA ASN A 78 -0.24 0.36 -7.33
C ASN A 78 -0.41 1.21 -6.08
N PRO A 79 0.68 1.47 -5.32
CA PRO A 79 0.66 2.48 -4.27
C PRO A 79 0.26 3.84 -4.86
N ASN A 80 -0.51 4.63 -4.11
CA ASN A 80 -0.97 5.93 -4.60
C ASN A 80 0.18 6.85 -5.00
N GLY A 81 1.33 6.76 -4.31
CA GLY A 81 2.51 7.53 -4.68
C GLY A 81 3.10 7.18 -6.04
N TRP A 82 2.73 6.04 -6.61
CA TRP A 82 3.15 5.61 -7.95
C TRP A 82 2.07 5.83 -9.01
N MET A 83 0.95 6.43 -8.63
CA MET A 83 -0.09 6.82 -9.57
C MET A 83 0.16 8.25 -10.06
N HIS A 84 0.01 8.46 -11.35
CA HIS A 84 0.26 9.77 -11.95
C HIS A 84 -0.83 10.78 -11.58
N ASP A 85 -2.09 10.39 -11.67
CA ASP A 85 -3.22 11.28 -11.44
C ASP A 85 -4.44 10.54 -10.84
N ASP A 86 -4.23 9.60 -9.97
CA ASP A 86 -5.25 8.75 -9.35
C ASP A 86 -5.88 7.71 -10.29
N THR A 87 -5.62 7.79 -11.59
CA THR A 87 -6.23 6.88 -12.56
C THR A 87 -5.22 6.07 -13.36
N VAL A 88 -3.98 6.54 -13.51
CA VAL A 88 -2.95 5.90 -14.35
C VAL A 88 -1.65 5.77 -13.57
N CYS A 89 -1.04 4.59 -13.57
CA CYS A 89 0.24 4.39 -12.91
C CYS A 89 1.38 5.06 -13.71
N GLN A 90 2.49 5.32 -13.03
CA GLN A 90 3.64 6.00 -13.65
C GLN A 90 4.18 5.24 -14.86
N GLY A 91 4.16 3.90 -14.81
CA GLY A 91 4.59 3.10 -15.95
C GLY A 91 3.77 3.32 -17.20
N CYS A 92 2.44 3.39 -17.05
CA CYS A 92 1.54 3.65 -18.18
C CYS A 92 1.59 5.11 -18.61
N SER A 93 1.68 6.03 -17.65
CA SER A 93 1.82 7.46 -17.94
C SER A 93 3.15 7.76 -18.64
N GLY A 94 4.24 7.12 -18.21
CA GLY A 94 5.56 7.30 -18.79
C GLY A 94 5.68 6.81 -20.23
N ALA A 95 4.78 5.93 -20.66
CA ALA A 95 4.80 5.40 -22.03
C ALA A 95 4.44 6.43 -23.09
N VAL A 96 3.98 7.62 -22.70
CA VAL A 96 3.62 8.67 -23.64
C VAL A 96 4.79 9.60 -24.00
N TYR A 97 5.94 9.37 -23.45
CA TYR A 97 7.13 10.19 -23.75
C TYR A 97 7.95 9.62 -24.90
#